data_40cabcbf3f0eefab01039793c56b4887
#
_entry.id   40cabcbf3f0eefab01039793c56b4887
#
_cell.length_a   1.000
_cell.length_b   1.000
_cell.length_c   1.000
_cell.angle_alpha   90.00
_cell.angle_beta   90.00
_cell.angle_gamma   90.00
#
_symmetry.space_group_name_H-M   'P 1'
#
loop_
_entity.id
_entity.type
_entity.pdbx_description
1 polymer ?
#
loop_
_entity_poly.entity_id
_entity_poly.type
_entity_poly.pdbx_seq_one_letter_code
_entity_poly.pdbx_strand_id
1 'polypeptide(L)' 'MTLRMVYWKDEDFFVGRLVDHPNVATQGETLKELEENIKDAFELMFLEPKV' A
#
# COMPACT_ATOMS: atom_id res chain seq x y z
N MET A 1 8.46 12.25 -4.09
CA MET A 1 7.41 11.64 -4.93
C MET A 1 6.17 11.39 -4.10
N THR A 2 5.02 11.72 -4.64
CA THR A 2 3.76 11.53 -3.93
C THR A 2 3.05 10.31 -4.46
N LEU A 3 2.66 9.42 -3.57
CA LEU A 3 1.88 8.24 -3.92
C LEU A 3 0.44 8.48 -3.53
N ARG A 4 -0.47 8.20 -4.45
CA ARG A 4 -1.90 8.34 -4.19
C ARG A 4 -2.50 6.96 -3.99
N MET A 5 -3.28 6.85 -2.94
CA MET A 5 -3.87 5.57 -2.57
C MET A 5 -5.37 5.73 -2.43
N VAL A 6 -6.11 4.77 -2.98
CA VAL A 6 -7.52 4.64 -2.66
C VAL A 6 -7.64 3.53 -1.63
N TYR A 7 -8.58 3.70 -0.71
CA TYR A 7 -8.74 2.69 0.33
C TYR A 7 -10.20 2.60 0.75
N TRP A 8 -10.51 1.49 1.37
CA TRP A 8 -11.85 1.27 1.92
C TRP A 8 -11.70 0.31 3.09
N LYS A 9 -12.75 0.25 3.91
CA LYS A 9 -12.77 -0.65 5.06
C LYS A 9 -13.50 -1.92 4.67
N ASP A 10 -12.88 -3.05 4.97
CA ASP A 10 -13.46 -4.36 4.70
C ASP A 10 -13.46 -5.13 6.01
N GLU A 11 -14.60 -5.17 6.67
CA GLU A 11 -14.77 -5.78 7.99
C GLU A 11 -13.82 -5.12 8.99
N ASP A 12 -12.82 -5.83 9.47
CA ASP A 12 -11.91 -5.31 10.48
C ASP A 12 -10.62 -4.75 9.90
N PHE A 13 -10.52 -4.72 8.58
CA PHE A 13 -9.30 -4.31 7.91
C PHE A 13 -9.55 -3.14 6.97
N PHE A 14 -8.50 -2.36 6.77
CA PHE A 14 -8.47 -1.40 5.69
C PHE A 14 -7.72 -2.00 4.53
N VAL A 15 -8.29 -1.86 3.33
CA VAL A 15 -7.67 -2.35 2.11
C VAL A 15 -7.36 -1.14 1.25
N GLY A 16 -6.20 -1.13 0.62
CA GLY A 16 -5.80 -0.02 -0.21
C GLY A 16 -4.99 -0.45 -1.40
N ARG A 17 -4.99 0.41 -2.40
CA ARG A 17 -4.12 0.19 -3.55
C ARG A 17 -3.72 1.55 -4.11
N LEU A 18 -2.61 1.57 -4.81
CA LEU A 18 -2.12 2.80 -5.41
C LEU A 18 -2.91 3.10 -6.68
N VAL A 19 -3.25 4.38 -6.85
CA VAL A 19 -4.04 4.82 -8.00
C VAL A 19 -3.28 4.58 -9.30
N ASP A 20 -2.00 4.95 -9.30
CA ASP A 20 -1.20 4.87 -10.51
C ASP A 20 -0.54 3.52 -10.71
N HIS A 21 -0.63 2.66 -9.70
CA HIS A 21 -0.04 1.31 -9.78
C HIS A 21 -1.01 0.34 -9.13
N PRO A 22 -2.11 -0.01 -9.83
CA PRO A 22 -3.18 -0.80 -9.20
C PRO A 22 -2.75 -2.18 -8.73
N ASN A 23 -1.63 -2.67 -9.24
CA ASN A 23 -1.11 -3.97 -8.79
C ASN A 23 -0.41 -3.87 -7.44
N VAL A 24 -0.21 -2.66 -6.91
CA VAL A 24 0.33 -2.47 -5.57
C VAL A 24 -0.84 -2.30 -4.63
N ALA A 25 -1.23 -3.38 -3.97
CA ALA A 25 -2.38 -3.40 -3.08
C ALA A 25 -2.04 -4.20 -1.84
N THR A 26 -2.58 -3.77 -0.71
CA THR A 26 -2.34 -4.47 0.54
C THR A 26 -3.43 -4.10 1.53
N GLN A 27 -3.28 -4.56 2.77
CA GLN A 27 -4.26 -4.29 3.82
C GLN A 27 -3.55 -4.02 5.13
N GLY A 28 -4.29 -3.46 6.08
CA GLY A 28 -3.78 -3.22 7.41
C GLY A 28 -4.94 -3.08 8.38
N GLU A 29 -4.67 -3.23 9.66
CA GLU A 29 -5.71 -3.12 10.70
C GLU A 29 -6.02 -1.67 11.01
N THR A 30 -5.11 -0.77 10.70
CA THR A 30 -5.31 0.66 10.86
C THR A 30 -4.87 1.36 9.58
N LEU A 31 -5.29 2.62 9.43
CA LEU A 31 -4.85 3.39 8.26
C LEU A 31 -3.33 3.59 8.26
N LYS A 32 -2.76 3.81 9.45
CA LYS A 32 -1.32 3.98 9.54
C LYS A 32 -0.60 2.71 9.09
N GLU A 33 -1.10 1.56 9.52
CA GLU A 33 -0.52 0.29 9.13
C GLU A 33 -0.66 0.09 7.61
N LEU A 34 -1.82 0.44 7.08
CA LEU A 34 -2.04 0.34 5.64
C LEU A 34 -1.05 1.19 4.86
N GLU A 35 -0.83 2.43 5.32
CA GLU A 35 0.12 3.31 4.66
C GLU A 35 1.52 2.72 4.65
N GLU A 36 1.93 2.18 5.79
CA GLU A 36 3.25 1.58 5.88
C GLU A 36 3.38 0.37 4.98
N ASN A 37 2.32 -0.44 4.94
CA ASN A 37 2.33 -1.63 4.11
C ASN A 37 2.34 -1.29 2.62
N ILE A 38 1.63 -0.25 2.23
CA ILE A 38 1.61 0.19 0.84
C ILE A 38 2.99 0.69 0.41
N LYS A 39 3.63 1.47 1.27
CA LYS A 39 4.97 1.96 0.97
C LYS A 39 5.94 0.79 0.81
N ASP A 40 5.84 -0.16 1.71
CA ASP A 40 6.71 -1.33 1.67
C ASP A 40 6.50 -2.12 0.40
N ALA A 41 5.23 -2.35 0.03
CA ALA A 41 4.91 -3.08 -1.18
C ALA A 41 5.42 -2.36 -2.42
N PHE A 42 5.27 -1.02 -2.44
CA PHE A 42 5.76 -0.23 -3.56
C PHE A 42 7.28 -0.36 -3.70
N GLU A 43 7.98 -0.28 -2.59
CA GLU A 43 9.44 -0.38 -2.62
C GLU A 43 9.89 -1.75 -3.10
N LEU A 44 9.19 -2.79 -2.69
CA LEU A 44 9.55 -4.13 -3.13
C LEU A 44 9.34 -4.32 -4.62
N MET A 45 8.38 -3.62 -5.21
CA MET A 45 8.09 -3.76 -6.63
C MET A 45 8.92 -2.86 -7.51
N PHE A 46 9.21 -1.65 -7.06
CA PHE A 46 9.79 -0.64 -7.93
C PHE A 46 11.17 -0.19 -7.52
N LEU A 47 11.53 -0.39 -6.25
CA LEU A 47 12.85 -0.03 -5.78
C LEU A 47 13.60 -1.31 -5.48
N GLU A 48 14.58 -1.59 -6.31
CA GLU A 48 15.33 -2.82 -6.19
C GLU A 48 15.97 -2.93 -4.81
N PRO A 49 15.74 -4.01 -4.09
CA PRO A 49 16.41 -4.18 -2.81
C PRO A 49 17.90 -4.38 -3.02
N LYS A 50 18.65 -3.86 -2.08
CA LYS A 50 20.09 -4.06 -2.09
C LYS A 50 20.40 -5.46 -1.64
N VAL A 51 21.28 -6.10 -2.35
CA VAL A 51 21.73 -7.43 -1.97
C VAL A 51 23.19 -7.42 -1.70
#